data_2f5b80d4902b2afbf8604c5baa4dc469
#
_entry.id   2f5b80d4902b2afbf8604c5baa4dc469
#
_cell.length_a   1.000
_cell.length_b   1.000
_cell.length_c   1.000
_cell.angle_alpha   90.00
_cell.angle_beta   90.00
_cell.angle_gamma   90.00
#
_symmetry.space_group_name_H-M   'P 1'
#
loop_
_entity.id
_entity.type
_entity.pdbx_description
1 polymer ?
#
loop_
_entity_poly.entity_id
_entity_poly.type
_entity_poly.pdbx_seq_one_letter_code
_entity_poly.pdbx_strand_id
1 'polypeptide(L)'
;MIKPEYFDAVVIGGGIFGCYAALYLAGQGRRVALLEKETRLFQKASLVNQARLHGGYHYPRSIATAALSDEHKERFTAEHRQFVHFSFEKYYAIDRFGSFTDAEQFERFCRHLQIRCERITEHPLFNFNRMEALYLTEEYSFDPVLLREYYKQRVENHPSIRVLKPVHLLAANSEGADWTIEYNFPNSELQTSNSKLQTPNFKLQTPIVINATYSATNAVNRLFRVGQLDLTHEISEIAFITSRQFRNMGLTVMDGPFGSIMPYGLSGLLSLSSVAYTHHKISYDDLPRFDCQTPEDLRCTPEAPGICTECPRRPVSNAYKMLQQMQQYFSDVVKFEHLFSYFTIKSKLKANYIDDGRPTEIAQLSDNPRFYCLFAGKVNSIYEIEKIVGI
;
A
#
# COMPACT_ATOMS: atom_id res chain seq x y z
N MET A 1 21.21 -33.78 6.30
CA MET A 1 20.82 -32.44 5.81
C MET A 1 19.53 -32.56 5.04
N ILE A 2 18.54 -31.71 5.30
CA ILE A 2 17.27 -31.71 4.56
C ILE A 2 17.58 -31.18 3.14
N LYS A 3 17.22 -31.95 2.11
CA LYS A 3 17.40 -31.54 0.70
C LYS A 3 16.54 -30.29 0.46
N PRO A 4 17.08 -29.22 -0.18
CA PRO A 4 16.28 -28.05 -0.51
C PRO A 4 15.11 -28.40 -1.42
N GLU A 5 13.96 -27.78 -1.20
CA GLU A 5 12.83 -27.89 -2.13
C GLU A 5 13.00 -26.86 -3.25
N TYR A 6 12.81 -27.29 -4.49
CA TYR A 6 13.01 -26.44 -5.67
C TYR A 6 11.70 -25.82 -6.15
N PHE A 7 11.76 -24.53 -6.50
CA PHE A 7 10.70 -23.76 -7.14
C PHE A 7 11.26 -22.97 -8.32
N ASP A 8 10.45 -22.79 -9.37
CA ASP A 8 10.84 -21.97 -10.52
C ASP A 8 10.93 -20.49 -10.18
N ALA A 9 10.19 -20.05 -9.15
CA ALA A 9 10.27 -18.71 -8.58
C ALA A 9 9.86 -18.70 -7.11
N VAL A 10 10.48 -17.79 -6.34
CA VAL A 10 10.09 -17.46 -4.97
C VAL A 10 9.66 -16.00 -4.90
N VAL A 11 8.47 -15.77 -4.38
CA VAL A 11 7.92 -14.43 -4.12
C VAL A 11 7.94 -14.20 -2.60
N ILE A 12 8.54 -13.10 -2.14
CA ILE A 12 8.65 -12.73 -0.73
C ILE A 12 7.72 -11.54 -0.47
N GLY A 13 6.75 -11.71 0.44
CA GLY A 13 5.72 -10.75 0.80
C GLY A 13 4.34 -11.09 0.26
N GLY A 14 3.40 -11.37 1.16
CA GLY A 14 2.00 -11.75 0.85
C GLY A 14 1.03 -10.56 0.79
N GLY A 15 1.51 -9.37 0.39
CA GLY A 15 0.66 -8.24 0.02
C GLY A 15 0.07 -8.41 -1.38
N ILE A 16 -0.70 -7.40 -1.86
CA ILE A 16 -1.37 -7.48 -3.16
C ILE A 16 -0.36 -7.72 -4.30
N PHE A 17 0.78 -7.05 -4.28
CA PHE A 17 1.81 -7.18 -5.31
C PHE A 17 2.42 -8.58 -5.34
N GLY A 18 2.75 -9.16 -4.18
CA GLY A 18 3.30 -10.51 -4.12
C GLY A 18 2.27 -11.57 -4.49
N CYS A 19 1.01 -11.43 -4.08
CA CYS A 19 -0.04 -12.35 -4.49
C CYS A 19 -0.30 -12.28 -6.00
N TYR A 20 -0.32 -11.07 -6.59
CA TYR A 20 -0.45 -10.91 -8.03
C TYR A 20 0.73 -11.52 -8.78
N ALA A 21 1.97 -11.23 -8.35
CA ALA A 21 3.18 -11.79 -8.96
C ALA A 21 3.19 -13.33 -8.92
N ALA A 22 2.81 -13.92 -7.79
CA ALA A 22 2.73 -15.38 -7.65
C ALA A 22 1.70 -15.99 -8.61
N LEU A 23 0.51 -15.38 -8.74
CA LEU A 23 -0.53 -15.83 -9.67
C LEU A 23 -0.11 -15.65 -11.13
N TYR A 24 0.53 -14.54 -11.47
CA TYR A 24 1.03 -14.29 -12.82
C TYR A 24 2.06 -15.33 -13.26
N LEU A 25 3.06 -15.61 -12.40
CA LEU A 25 4.07 -16.63 -12.65
C LEU A 25 3.49 -18.04 -12.75
N ALA A 26 2.58 -18.38 -11.85
CA ALA A 26 1.89 -19.66 -11.87
C ALA A 26 1.01 -19.83 -13.12
N GLY A 27 0.40 -18.75 -13.62
CA GLY A 27 -0.32 -18.72 -14.88
C GLY A 27 0.57 -18.97 -16.12
N GLN A 28 1.88 -18.73 -15.98
CA GLN A 28 2.89 -19.09 -17.00
C GLN A 28 3.43 -20.51 -16.84
N GLY A 29 2.80 -21.34 -16.00
CA GLY A 29 3.20 -22.74 -15.76
C GLY A 29 4.35 -22.92 -14.76
N ARG A 30 4.78 -21.88 -14.05
CA ARG A 30 5.86 -21.94 -13.07
C ARG A 30 5.36 -22.47 -11.72
N ARG A 31 6.19 -23.26 -11.05
CA ARG A 31 5.98 -23.64 -9.66
C ARG A 31 6.52 -22.56 -8.74
N VAL A 32 5.65 -21.95 -7.93
CA VAL A 32 5.94 -20.74 -7.15
C VAL A 32 5.83 -21.01 -5.65
N ALA A 33 6.79 -20.53 -4.85
CA ALA A 33 6.62 -20.37 -3.41
C ALA A 33 6.32 -18.91 -3.08
N LEU A 34 5.22 -18.66 -2.33
CA LEU A 34 4.87 -17.36 -1.78
C LEU A 34 5.15 -17.37 -0.27
N LEU A 35 6.13 -16.57 0.16
CA LEU A 35 6.57 -16.47 1.55
C LEU A 35 5.99 -15.23 2.21
N GLU A 36 5.29 -15.40 3.34
CA GLU A 36 4.73 -14.29 4.13
C GLU A 36 5.14 -14.42 5.60
N LYS A 37 5.62 -13.30 6.17
CA LYS A 37 6.03 -13.22 7.58
C LYS A 37 4.84 -13.34 8.54
N GLU A 38 3.71 -12.76 8.17
CA GLU A 38 2.54 -12.71 9.02
C GLU A 38 1.67 -13.97 8.86
N THR A 39 0.80 -14.22 9.83
CA THR A 39 -0.13 -15.36 9.81
C THR A 39 -1.19 -15.27 8.72
N ARG A 40 -1.46 -14.07 8.23
CA ARG A 40 -2.45 -13.79 7.17
C ARG A 40 -1.84 -12.93 6.09
N LEU A 41 -2.35 -13.07 4.87
CA LEU A 41 -2.01 -12.21 3.75
C LEU A 41 -2.66 -10.81 3.92
N PHE A 42 -2.12 -9.78 3.28
CA PHE A 42 -2.66 -8.40 3.23
C PHE A 42 -2.85 -7.72 4.60
N GLN A 43 -2.01 -7.95 5.59
CA GLN A 43 -2.21 -7.37 6.93
C GLN A 43 -1.64 -5.96 7.13
N LYS A 44 -0.86 -5.44 6.17
CA LYS A 44 -0.17 -4.14 6.28
C LYS A 44 -0.68 -3.14 5.23
N ALA A 45 0.19 -2.51 4.47
CA ALA A 45 -0.15 -1.45 3.53
C ALA A 45 -1.21 -1.86 2.48
N SER A 46 -1.31 -3.13 2.09
CA SER A 46 -2.35 -3.62 1.18
C SER A 46 -3.76 -3.54 1.77
N LEU A 47 -3.91 -3.62 3.11
CA LEU A 47 -5.17 -3.41 3.81
C LEU A 47 -5.31 -1.96 4.30
N VAL A 48 -4.22 -1.36 4.82
CA VAL A 48 -4.23 -0.05 5.46
C VAL A 48 -3.83 1.02 4.43
N ASN A 49 -4.81 1.48 3.68
CA ASN A 49 -4.66 2.51 2.65
C ASN A 49 -5.96 3.31 2.50
N GLN A 50 -5.99 4.30 1.63
CA GLN A 50 -7.18 5.14 1.40
C GLN A 50 -8.26 4.46 0.55
N ALA A 51 -8.05 3.22 0.11
CA ALA A 51 -8.93 2.49 -0.80
C ALA A 51 -9.23 3.24 -2.12
N ARG A 52 -8.32 4.11 -2.54
CA ARG A 52 -8.49 4.96 -3.72
C ARG A 52 -7.92 4.31 -4.97
N LEU A 53 -8.71 4.29 -6.02
CA LEU A 53 -8.28 3.94 -7.36
C LEU A 53 -8.03 5.24 -8.12
N HIS A 54 -6.76 5.65 -8.14
CA HIS A 54 -6.37 6.97 -8.64
C HIS A 54 -6.70 7.16 -10.13
N GLY A 55 -7.42 8.24 -10.45
CA GLY A 55 -7.70 8.70 -11.81
C GLY A 55 -6.85 9.90 -12.26
N GLY A 56 -5.68 10.10 -11.68
CA GLY A 56 -4.76 11.19 -12.07
C GLY A 56 -4.97 12.52 -11.33
N TYR A 57 -6.16 12.84 -10.86
CA TYR A 57 -6.52 14.15 -10.26
C TYR A 57 -5.60 14.64 -9.14
N HIS A 58 -4.98 13.73 -8.41
CA HIS A 58 -4.17 14.05 -7.24
C HIS A 58 -2.79 14.61 -7.56
N TYR A 59 -2.43 14.70 -8.83
CA TYR A 59 -1.09 15.11 -9.28
C TYR A 59 -1.11 16.30 -10.25
N PRO A 60 -1.74 17.44 -9.90
CA PRO A 60 -1.88 18.57 -10.84
C PRO A 60 -0.53 19.19 -11.26
N ARG A 61 0.54 18.92 -10.49
CA ARG A 61 1.91 19.39 -10.76
C ARG A 61 2.81 18.35 -11.44
N SER A 62 2.30 17.12 -11.73
CA SER A 62 3.05 16.04 -12.37
C SER A 62 2.20 15.28 -13.38
N ILE A 63 2.17 15.79 -14.63
CA ILE A 63 1.39 15.19 -15.72
C ILE A 63 1.79 13.74 -15.97
N ALA A 64 3.09 13.42 -15.95
CA ALA A 64 3.59 12.07 -16.16
C ALA A 64 3.05 11.08 -15.10
N THR A 65 3.06 11.47 -13.82
CA THR A 65 2.50 10.65 -12.73
C THR A 65 0.99 10.50 -12.84
N ALA A 66 0.30 11.54 -13.30
CA ALA A 66 -1.14 11.51 -13.52
C ALA A 66 -1.53 10.55 -14.65
N ALA A 67 -0.86 10.63 -15.79
CA ALA A 67 -1.09 9.77 -16.95
C ALA A 67 -0.84 8.28 -16.63
N LEU A 68 0.29 7.95 -15.97
CA LEU A 68 0.58 6.58 -15.51
C LEU A 68 -0.44 6.05 -14.49
N SER A 69 -1.13 6.95 -13.76
CA SER A 69 -2.17 6.53 -12.81
C SER A 69 -3.44 6.06 -13.51
N ASP A 70 -3.72 6.60 -14.67
CA ASP A 70 -4.89 6.26 -15.47
C ASP A 70 -4.69 4.99 -16.32
N GLU A 71 -3.46 4.73 -16.81
CA GLU A 71 -3.14 3.60 -17.69
C GLU A 71 -3.61 2.25 -17.12
N HIS A 72 -3.41 2.01 -15.83
CA HIS A 72 -3.80 0.75 -15.19
C HIS A 72 -5.17 0.77 -14.51
N LYS A 73 -5.81 1.93 -14.41
CA LYS A 73 -7.11 2.09 -13.75
C LYS A 73 -8.19 1.28 -14.47
N GLU A 74 -8.27 1.39 -15.79
CA GLU A 74 -9.27 0.69 -16.58
C GLU A 74 -9.12 -0.83 -16.46
N ARG A 75 -7.90 -1.34 -16.61
CA ARG A 75 -7.63 -2.78 -16.48
C ARG A 75 -7.95 -3.28 -15.07
N PHE A 76 -7.48 -2.57 -14.03
CA PHE A 76 -7.77 -2.94 -12.65
C PHE A 76 -9.27 -2.95 -12.38
N THR A 77 -9.98 -1.96 -12.88
CA THR A 77 -11.43 -1.82 -12.76
C THR A 77 -12.17 -2.96 -13.46
N ALA A 78 -11.74 -3.35 -14.65
CA ALA A 78 -12.35 -4.45 -15.40
C ALA A 78 -12.14 -5.80 -14.71
N GLU A 79 -10.90 -6.10 -14.30
CA GLU A 79 -10.53 -7.38 -13.67
C GLU A 79 -11.09 -7.53 -12.24
N HIS A 80 -11.28 -6.42 -11.51
CA HIS A 80 -11.69 -6.39 -10.11
C HIS A 80 -13.04 -5.70 -9.89
N ARG A 81 -13.89 -5.64 -10.94
CA ARG A 81 -15.15 -4.87 -10.95
C ARG A 81 -16.02 -5.11 -9.71
N GLN A 82 -16.09 -6.34 -9.24
CA GLN A 82 -16.90 -6.73 -8.07
C GLN A 82 -16.40 -6.15 -6.73
N PHE A 83 -15.19 -5.63 -6.70
CA PHE A 83 -14.56 -5.02 -5.52
C PHE A 83 -14.40 -3.52 -5.65
N VAL A 84 -14.82 -2.94 -6.79
CA VAL A 84 -14.72 -1.50 -7.04
C VAL A 84 -16.07 -0.84 -6.78
N HIS A 85 -16.05 0.20 -5.98
CA HIS A 85 -17.20 1.07 -5.73
C HIS A 85 -17.21 2.20 -6.74
N PHE A 86 -18.21 2.21 -7.62
CA PHE A 86 -18.39 3.20 -8.69
C PHE A 86 -19.48 4.23 -8.35
N SER A 87 -20.40 3.85 -7.45
CA SER A 87 -21.68 4.54 -7.26
C SER A 87 -21.59 5.56 -6.13
N PHE A 88 -20.59 6.45 -6.19
CA PHE A 88 -20.50 7.59 -5.28
C PHE A 88 -20.03 8.85 -6.03
N GLU A 89 -20.39 10.01 -5.49
CA GLU A 89 -19.95 11.29 -6.02
C GLU A 89 -18.58 11.64 -5.45
N LYS A 90 -17.64 11.92 -6.33
CA LYS A 90 -16.29 12.31 -5.93
C LYS A 90 -16.03 13.77 -6.22
N TYR A 91 -15.72 14.52 -5.16
CA TYR A 91 -15.42 15.93 -5.24
C TYR A 91 -13.94 16.21 -5.00
N TYR A 92 -13.43 17.19 -5.73
CA TYR A 92 -12.14 17.83 -5.49
C TYR A 92 -12.37 19.30 -5.21
N ALA A 93 -11.81 19.79 -4.10
CA ALA A 93 -11.88 21.20 -3.72
C ALA A 93 -10.50 21.85 -3.80
N ILE A 94 -10.45 23.08 -4.27
CA ILE A 94 -9.29 23.96 -4.16
C ILE A 94 -9.52 24.85 -2.93
N ASP A 95 -8.60 24.80 -1.95
CA ASP A 95 -8.67 25.67 -0.78
C ASP A 95 -8.38 27.12 -1.17
N ARG A 96 -9.20 28.05 -0.71
CA ARG A 96 -9.09 29.47 -1.08
C ARG A 96 -7.80 30.15 -0.58
N PHE A 97 -7.21 29.63 0.49
CA PHE A 97 -6.18 30.34 1.25
C PHE A 97 -4.81 29.66 1.20
N GLY A 98 -4.73 28.38 0.86
CA GLY A 98 -3.51 27.63 1.03
C GLY A 98 -3.23 26.56 -0.01
N SER A 99 -4.03 26.42 -1.07
CA SER A 99 -3.74 25.52 -2.17
C SER A 99 -2.55 26.03 -3.00
N PHE A 100 -1.66 25.13 -3.40
CA PHE A 100 -0.53 25.43 -4.28
C PHE A 100 -0.95 25.51 -5.75
N THR A 101 -2.12 24.96 -6.08
CA THR A 101 -2.74 24.97 -7.41
C THR A 101 -4.04 25.77 -7.31
N ASP A 102 -4.24 26.76 -8.20
CA ASP A 102 -5.49 27.50 -8.30
C ASP A 102 -6.56 26.78 -9.16
N ALA A 103 -7.77 27.30 -9.17
CA ALA A 103 -8.90 26.72 -9.91
C ALA A 103 -8.63 26.63 -11.41
N GLU A 104 -8.05 27.66 -12.01
CA GLU A 104 -7.77 27.70 -13.46
C GLU A 104 -6.68 26.71 -13.86
N GLN A 105 -5.63 26.58 -13.04
CA GLN A 105 -4.57 25.58 -13.24
C GLN A 105 -5.12 24.18 -13.19
N PHE A 106 -6.01 23.88 -12.22
CA PHE A 106 -6.63 22.56 -12.10
C PHE A 106 -7.55 22.25 -13.29
N GLU A 107 -8.35 23.21 -13.76
CA GLU A 107 -9.18 23.03 -14.94
C GLU A 107 -8.36 22.80 -16.21
N ARG A 108 -7.25 23.55 -16.41
CA ARG A 108 -6.32 23.33 -17.53
C ARG A 108 -5.68 21.96 -17.48
N PHE A 109 -5.26 21.52 -16.30
CA PHE A 109 -4.69 20.20 -16.07
C PHE A 109 -5.70 19.09 -16.42
N CYS A 110 -6.93 19.15 -15.92
CA CYS A 110 -7.97 18.16 -16.23
C CYS A 110 -8.31 18.12 -17.72
N ARG A 111 -8.37 19.30 -18.37
CA ARG A 111 -8.62 19.41 -19.81
C ARG A 111 -7.48 18.79 -20.63
N HIS A 112 -6.23 19.00 -20.21
CA HIS A 112 -5.07 18.41 -20.88
C HIS A 112 -5.07 16.89 -20.81
N LEU A 113 -5.46 16.33 -19.68
CA LEU A 113 -5.57 14.86 -19.48
C LEU A 113 -6.88 14.27 -19.99
N GLN A 114 -7.81 15.11 -20.46
CA GLN A 114 -9.15 14.71 -20.91
C GLN A 114 -9.95 13.96 -19.83
N ILE A 115 -9.73 14.28 -18.55
CA ILE A 115 -10.46 13.72 -17.42
C ILE A 115 -11.62 14.62 -17.01
N ARG A 116 -12.71 14.01 -16.51
CA ARG A 116 -13.93 14.73 -16.12
C ARG A 116 -13.64 15.74 -15.02
N CYS A 117 -14.04 16.99 -15.20
CA CYS A 117 -13.90 18.08 -14.25
C CYS A 117 -15.08 19.04 -14.41
N GLU A 118 -16.11 18.89 -13.60
CA GLU A 118 -17.34 19.69 -13.65
C GLU A 118 -17.38 20.61 -12.44
N ARG A 119 -17.35 21.93 -12.68
CA ARG A 119 -17.36 22.92 -11.61
C ARG A 119 -18.74 23.00 -10.96
N ILE A 120 -18.78 22.89 -9.64
CA ILE A 120 -19.97 22.97 -8.82
C ILE A 120 -19.99 24.35 -8.12
N THR A 121 -21.06 25.10 -8.31
CA THR A 121 -21.19 26.47 -7.79
C THR A 121 -22.04 26.55 -6.52
N GLU A 122 -22.88 25.54 -6.27
CA GLU A 122 -23.72 25.43 -5.08
C GLU A 122 -23.93 23.95 -4.68
N HIS A 123 -23.93 23.66 -3.41
CA HIS A 123 -24.25 22.34 -2.87
C HIS A 123 -24.52 22.46 -1.36
N PRO A 124 -25.63 21.91 -0.81
CA PRO A 124 -26.05 22.16 0.57
C PRO A 124 -25.11 21.62 1.65
N LEU A 125 -24.25 20.68 1.30
CA LEU A 125 -23.33 20.04 2.26
C LEU A 125 -21.96 20.71 2.33
N PHE A 126 -21.60 21.62 1.40
CA PHE A 126 -20.28 22.22 1.34
C PHE A 126 -20.23 23.69 1.73
N ASN A 127 -19.11 24.11 2.31
CA ASN A 127 -18.84 25.50 2.69
C ASN A 127 -18.03 26.22 1.60
N PHE A 128 -18.68 26.88 0.67
CA PHE A 128 -18.06 27.61 -0.43
C PHE A 128 -17.25 28.84 0.02
N ASN A 129 -17.41 29.32 1.25
CA ASN A 129 -16.57 30.42 1.75
C ASN A 129 -15.13 29.98 1.95
N ARG A 130 -14.91 28.68 2.22
CA ARG A 130 -13.59 28.09 2.41
C ARG A 130 -12.93 27.65 1.11
N MET A 131 -13.69 27.41 0.06
CA MET A 131 -13.20 26.90 -1.23
C MET A 131 -13.11 28.02 -2.27
N GLU A 132 -12.06 28.00 -3.07
CA GLU A 132 -11.97 28.76 -4.33
C GLU A 132 -12.86 28.11 -5.39
N ALA A 133 -12.79 26.78 -5.47
CA ALA A 133 -13.59 25.99 -6.39
C ALA A 133 -13.88 24.58 -5.83
N LEU A 134 -14.98 24.00 -6.29
CA LEU A 134 -15.37 22.61 -6.07
C LEU A 134 -15.68 21.96 -7.40
N TYR A 135 -15.19 20.75 -7.62
CA TYR A 135 -15.37 20.01 -8.85
C TYR A 135 -15.93 18.63 -8.61
N LEU A 136 -16.92 18.21 -9.37
CA LEU A 136 -17.35 16.82 -9.50
C LEU A 136 -16.42 16.13 -10.51
N THR A 137 -15.84 15.01 -10.09
CA THR A 137 -14.82 14.27 -10.83
C THR A 137 -15.21 12.80 -10.94
N GLU A 138 -14.37 11.99 -11.59
CA GLU A 138 -14.58 10.56 -11.73
C GLU A 138 -13.39 9.77 -11.15
N GLU A 139 -13.47 9.45 -9.88
CA GLU A 139 -12.49 8.60 -9.20
C GLU A 139 -13.22 7.53 -8.38
N TYR A 140 -12.68 6.32 -8.36
CA TYR A 140 -13.32 5.17 -7.73
C TYR A 140 -12.65 4.78 -6.43
N SER A 141 -13.33 3.93 -5.67
CA SER A 141 -12.78 3.28 -4.48
C SER A 141 -12.80 1.78 -4.68
N PHE A 142 -11.85 1.05 -4.10
CA PHE A 142 -11.87 -0.41 -4.07
C PHE A 142 -12.02 -0.91 -2.65
N ASP A 143 -12.51 -2.15 -2.49
CA ASP A 143 -12.64 -2.76 -1.18
C ASP A 143 -11.41 -3.63 -0.86
N PRO A 144 -10.51 -3.18 0.04
CA PRO A 144 -9.28 -3.94 0.34
C PRO A 144 -9.56 -5.26 1.07
N VAL A 145 -10.69 -5.37 1.79
CA VAL A 145 -11.05 -6.59 2.55
C VAL A 145 -11.52 -7.66 1.58
N LEU A 146 -12.43 -7.32 0.67
CA LEU A 146 -12.92 -8.25 -0.36
C LEU A 146 -11.78 -8.63 -1.32
N LEU A 147 -10.93 -7.67 -1.67
CA LEU A 147 -9.76 -7.92 -2.53
C LEU A 147 -8.77 -8.87 -1.87
N ARG A 148 -8.55 -8.75 -0.55
CA ARG A 148 -7.75 -9.69 0.23
C ARG A 148 -8.31 -11.12 0.15
N GLU A 149 -9.60 -11.31 0.38
CA GLU A 149 -10.21 -12.64 0.34
C GLU A 149 -10.14 -13.25 -1.07
N TYR A 150 -10.34 -12.45 -2.11
CA TYR A 150 -10.19 -12.87 -3.50
C TYR A 150 -8.77 -13.37 -3.80
N TYR A 151 -7.74 -12.60 -3.50
CA TYR A 151 -6.36 -13.00 -3.75
C TYR A 151 -5.94 -14.18 -2.87
N LYS A 152 -6.34 -14.18 -1.59
CA LYS A 152 -6.08 -15.28 -0.68
C LYS A 152 -6.62 -16.60 -1.24
N GLN A 153 -7.90 -16.65 -1.61
CA GLN A 153 -8.50 -17.85 -2.19
C GLN A 153 -7.77 -18.31 -3.46
N ARG A 154 -7.41 -17.40 -4.34
CA ARG A 154 -6.72 -17.74 -5.57
C ARG A 154 -5.32 -18.29 -5.36
N VAL A 155 -4.51 -17.69 -4.49
CA VAL A 155 -3.14 -18.18 -4.24
C VAL A 155 -3.12 -19.45 -3.40
N GLU A 156 -4.00 -19.58 -2.40
CA GLU A 156 -4.05 -20.77 -1.53
C GLU A 156 -4.61 -22.01 -2.24
N ASN A 157 -5.48 -21.83 -3.24
CA ASN A 157 -6.07 -22.93 -4.01
C ASN A 157 -5.37 -23.20 -5.35
N HIS A 158 -4.33 -22.43 -5.71
CA HIS A 158 -3.65 -22.64 -6.98
C HIS A 158 -2.68 -23.84 -6.91
N PRO A 159 -2.78 -24.84 -7.79
CA PRO A 159 -1.98 -26.08 -7.69
C PRO A 159 -0.47 -25.85 -7.82
N SER A 160 -0.05 -24.79 -8.52
CA SER A 160 1.36 -24.44 -8.73
C SER A 160 1.90 -23.44 -7.71
N ILE A 161 1.10 -22.98 -6.74
CA ILE A 161 1.55 -22.03 -5.71
C ILE A 161 1.56 -22.71 -4.35
N ARG A 162 2.70 -22.66 -3.68
CA ARG A 162 2.82 -23.04 -2.28
C ARG A 162 2.93 -21.79 -1.40
N VAL A 163 1.90 -21.51 -0.62
CA VAL A 163 1.90 -20.41 0.35
C VAL A 163 2.53 -20.89 1.66
N LEU A 164 3.61 -20.24 2.07
CA LEU A 164 4.34 -20.49 3.32
C LEU A 164 4.17 -19.30 4.25
N LYS A 165 3.45 -19.50 5.35
CA LYS A 165 3.17 -18.48 6.38
C LYS A 165 2.82 -19.13 7.73
N PRO A 166 3.16 -18.51 8.86
CA PRO A 166 4.12 -17.40 8.99
C PRO A 166 5.55 -17.90 8.79
N VAL A 167 6.41 -17.13 8.10
CA VAL A 167 7.79 -17.53 7.78
C VAL A 167 8.77 -16.45 8.19
N HIS A 168 9.86 -16.85 8.86
CA HIS A 168 11.02 -16.01 9.09
C HIS A 168 12.15 -16.44 8.14
N LEU A 169 12.63 -15.50 7.32
CA LEU A 169 13.82 -15.68 6.52
C LEU A 169 15.08 -15.58 7.42
N LEU A 170 16.01 -16.50 7.27
CA LEU A 170 17.20 -16.58 8.10
C LEU A 170 18.46 -16.23 7.33
N ALA A 171 18.60 -16.74 6.11
CA ALA A 171 19.75 -16.52 5.25
C ALA A 171 19.37 -16.72 3.78
N ALA A 172 20.14 -16.10 2.90
CA ALA A 172 20.07 -16.32 1.46
C ALA A 172 21.47 -16.31 0.88
N ASN A 173 21.78 -17.29 0.02
CA ASN A 173 23.06 -17.40 -0.66
C ASN A 173 22.82 -17.76 -2.14
N SER A 174 23.67 -17.25 -3.02
CA SER A 174 23.70 -17.67 -4.43
C SER A 174 24.59 -18.90 -4.57
N GLU A 175 24.10 -19.94 -5.22
CA GLU A 175 24.81 -21.17 -5.52
C GLU A 175 24.63 -21.50 -7.02
N GLY A 176 25.62 -21.13 -7.84
CA GLY A 176 25.52 -21.24 -9.29
C GLY A 176 24.43 -20.34 -9.86
N ALA A 177 23.43 -20.92 -10.53
CA ALA A 177 22.31 -20.21 -11.13
C ALA A 177 21.09 -20.08 -10.20
N ASP A 178 21.18 -20.55 -8.96
CA ASP A 178 20.07 -20.59 -8.00
C ASP A 178 20.37 -19.81 -6.73
N TRP A 179 19.32 -19.27 -6.12
CA TRP A 179 19.29 -18.82 -4.75
C TRP A 179 18.95 -20.00 -3.83
N THR A 180 19.72 -20.17 -2.75
CA THR A 180 19.38 -21.04 -1.61
C THR A 180 18.89 -20.16 -0.48
N ILE A 181 17.62 -20.31 -0.08
CA ILE A 181 16.93 -19.51 0.94
C ILE A 181 16.67 -20.39 2.16
N GLU A 182 17.20 -19.97 3.33
CA GLU A 182 16.90 -20.62 4.60
C GLU A 182 15.81 -19.87 5.35
N TYR A 183 14.86 -20.63 5.89
CA TYR A 183 13.74 -20.09 6.65
C TYR A 183 13.28 -21.04 7.75
N ASN A 184 12.51 -20.52 8.71
CA ASN A 184 11.79 -21.34 9.68
C ASN A 184 10.37 -20.83 9.88
N PHE A 185 9.57 -21.65 10.56
CA PHE A 185 8.24 -21.25 11.03
C PHE A 185 8.38 -20.81 12.50
N PRO A 186 8.00 -19.57 12.86
CA PRO A 186 8.05 -19.16 14.28
C PRO A 186 7.05 -20.00 15.07
N ASN A 187 7.50 -20.60 16.17
CA ASN A 187 6.63 -21.35 17.08
C ASN A 187 5.67 -20.40 17.80
N SER A 188 4.38 -20.51 17.50
CA SER A 188 3.33 -19.73 18.15
C SER A 188 2.97 -20.21 19.56
N GLU A 189 3.43 -21.39 20.02
CA GLU A 189 2.92 -22.02 21.24
C GLU A 189 3.95 -22.48 22.29
N LEU A 190 5.26 -22.31 22.08
CA LEU A 190 6.28 -22.86 22.99
C LEU A 190 7.27 -21.80 23.51
N GLN A 191 6.79 -20.66 24.01
CA GLN A 191 7.55 -19.85 24.95
C GLN A 191 7.18 -20.24 26.39
N THR A 192 7.32 -21.50 26.74
CA THR A 192 7.53 -21.91 28.13
C THR A 192 9.01 -21.96 28.38
N SER A 193 9.42 -21.32 29.44
CA SER A 193 10.76 -20.93 29.85
C SER A 193 11.83 -22.03 30.02
N ASN A 194 11.62 -23.26 29.57
CA ASN A 194 12.54 -24.36 29.88
C ASN A 194 12.83 -25.38 28.76
N SER A 195 12.41 -25.18 27.50
CA SER A 195 12.84 -26.10 26.44
C SER A 195 13.43 -25.33 25.25
N LYS A 196 14.74 -25.45 25.02
CA LYS A 196 15.46 -25.08 23.78
C LYS A 196 15.09 -26.06 22.67
N LEU A 197 13.81 -26.16 22.27
CA LEU A 197 13.44 -26.82 21.06
C LEU A 197 13.79 -25.86 19.90
N GLN A 198 14.90 -26.14 19.22
CA GLN A 198 15.27 -25.43 17.99
C GLN A 198 14.20 -25.73 16.94
N THR A 199 13.56 -24.68 16.45
CA THR A 199 12.69 -24.78 15.26
C THR A 199 13.51 -25.31 14.09
N PRO A 200 13.05 -26.34 13.38
CA PRO A 200 13.79 -26.85 12.26
C PRO A 200 13.92 -25.77 11.15
N ASN A 201 15.11 -25.62 10.60
CA ASN A 201 15.36 -24.78 9.45
C ASN A 201 15.04 -25.54 8.17
N PHE A 202 14.36 -24.88 7.25
CA PHE A 202 14.04 -25.39 5.93
C PHE A 202 14.85 -24.65 4.87
N LYS A 203 14.99 -25.24 3.71
CA LYS A 203 15.70 -24.64 2.56
C LYS A 203 14.87 -24.71 1.29
N LEU A 204 14.86 -23.60 0.55
CA LEU A 204 14.33 -23.53 -0.82
C LEU A 204 15.46 -23.24 -1.79
N GLN A 205 15.33 -23.74 -3.03
CA GLN A 205 16.16 -23.34 -4.15
C GLN A 205 15.32 -22.77 -5.28
N THR A 206 15.81 -21.71 -5.93
CA THR A 206 15.11 -21.04 -7.03
C THR A 206 16.04 -20.18 -7.88
N PRO A 207 15.87 -20.14 -9.22
CA PRO A 207 16.61 -19.22 -10.08
C PRO A 207 16.05 -17.78 -10.04
N ILE A 208 14.85 -17.57 -9.47
CA ILE A 208 14.17 -16.27 -9.49
C ILE A 208 13.61 -15.93 -8.12
N VAL A 209 13.98 -14.76 -7.61
CA VAL A 209 13.38 -14.16 -6.41
C VAL A 209 12.69 -12.84 -6.77
N ILE A 210 11.48 -12.65 -6.27
CA ILE A 210 10.76 -11.38 -6.33
C ILE A 210 10.53 -10.88 -4.90
N ASN A 211 11.17 -9.76 -4.55
CA ASN A 211 10.95 -9.07 -3.30
C ASN A 211 9.79 -8.07 -3.43
N ALA A 212 8.64 -8.39 -2.86
CA ALA A 212 7.42 -7.59 -2.81
C ALA A 212 7.06 -7.15 -1.37
N THR A 213 8.06 -6.95 -0.51
CA THR A 213 7.85 -6.72 0.93
C THR A 213 7.61 -5.27 1.33
N TYR A 214 7.65 -4.33 0.39
CA TYR A 214 7.35 -2.90 0.57
C TYR A 214 8.19 -2.24 1.68
N SER A 215 7.66 -2.09 2.91
CA SER A 215 8.40 -1.46 4.01
C SER A 215 9.61 -2.27 4.49
N ALA A 216 9.66 -3.57 4.21
CA ALA A 216 10.79 -4.44 4.53
C ALA A 216 11.71 -4.70 3.33
N THR A 217 11.55 -3.97 2.23
CA THR A 217 12.30 -4.17 0.99
C THR A 217 13.81 -4.23 1.22
N ASN A 218 14.38 -3.23 1.88
CA ASN A 218 15.82 -3.17 2.11
C ASN A 218 16.32 -4.25 3.09
N ALA A 219 15.49 -4.68 4.05
CA ALA A 219 15.85 -5.79 4.93
C ALA A 219 16.02 -7.10 4.15
N VAL A 220 15.10 -7.39 3.23
CA VAL A 220 15.21 -8.54 2.35
C VAL A 220 16.37 -8.38 1.38
N ASN A 221 16.53 -7.22 0.75
CA ASN A 221 17.66 -6.95 -0.15
C ASN A 221 19.01 -7.18 0.54
N ARG A 222 19.18 -6.75 1.81
CA ARG A 222 20.39 -7.01 2.61
C ARG A 222 20.63 -8.50 2.83
N LEU A 223 19.57 -9.27 3.10
CA LEU A 223 19.69 -10.70 3.32
C LEU A 223 20.24 -11.41 2.07
N PHE A 224 19.84 -10.94 0.88
CA PHE A 224 20.31 -11.44 -0.41
C PHE A 224 21.61 -10.78 -0.90
N ARG A 225 22.14 -9.79 -0.17
CA ARG A 225 23.35 -9.02 -0.49
C ARG A 225 23.27 -8.33 -1.85
N VAL A 226 22.07 -7.86 -2.22
CA VAL A 226 21.81 -7.08 -3.43
C VAL A 226 21.67 -5.59 -3.12
N GLY A 227 21.54 -4.77 -4.16
CA GLY A 227 21.38 -3.31 -4.04
C GLY A 227 20.18 -2.90 -3.18
N GLN A 228 20.24 -1.71 -2.57
CA GLN A 228 19.19 -1.16 -1.74
C GLN A 228 18.54 0.03 -2.43
N LEU A 229 17.28 0.30 -2.07
CA LEU A 229 16.56 1.50 -2.48
C LEU A 229 16.79 2.63 -1.46
N ASP A 230 16.87 3.87 -1.92
CA ASP A 230 16.95 5.04 -1.04
C ASP A 230 15.54 5.42 -0.58
N LEU A 231 15.18 4.97 0.63
CA LEU A 231 13.81 5.04 1.17
C LEU A 231 13.71 5.96 2.38
N THR A 232 12.52 6.53 2.54
CA THR A 232 12.02 7.04 3.81
C THR A 232 10.81 6.24 4.25
N HIS A 233 10.60 6.14 5.55
CA HIS A 233 9.52 5.36 6.13
C HIS A 233 8.68 6.22 7.07
N GLU A 234 7.36 6.02 7.06
CA GLU A 234 6.40 6.79 7.85
C GLU A 234 5.42 5.87 8.55
N ILE A 235 5.22 6.00 9.85
CA ILE A 235 4.05 5.40 10.51
C ILE A 235 2.85 6.27 10.14
N SER A 236 1.95 5.70 9.35
CA SER A 236 0.78 6.39 8.80
C SER A 236 -0.51 5.82 9.35
N GLU A 237 -1.47 6.70 9.60
CA GLU A 237 -2.82 6.40 10.06
C GLU A 237 -3.83 6.55 8.93
N ILE A 238 -4.80 5.65 8.87
CA ILE A 238 -6.08 5.84 8.18
C ILE A 238 -7.17 5.77 9.24
N ALA A 239 -7.87 6.89 9.45
CA ALA A 239 -9.00 6.92 10.35
C ALA A 239 -10.28 6.51 9.63
N PHE A 240 -11.14 5.74 10.31
CA PHE A 240 -12.43 5.32 9.79
C PHE A 240 -13.52 6.12 10.50
N ILE A 241 -14.37 6.74 9.68
CA ILE A 241 -15.41 7.62 10.11
C ILE A 241 -16.76 7.25 9.48
N THR A 242 -17.83 7.75 10.06
CA THR A 242 -19.17 7.67 9.49
C THR A 242 -19.84 9.03 9.47
N SER A 243 -20.83 9.20 8.58
CA SER A 243 -21.69 10.38 8.51
C SER A 243 -23.04 9.98 7.91
N ARG A 244 -24.13 10.51 8.46
CA ARG A 244 -25.47 10.27 7.88
C ARG A 244 -25.68 11.09 6.60
N GLN A 245 -25.12 12.30 6.55
CA GLN A 245 -25.30 13.23 5.44
C GLN A 245 -24.32 12.97 4.30
N PHE A 246 -23.16 12.36 4.55
CA PHE A 246 -22.05 12.21 3.60
C PHE A 246 -21.69 10.73 3.36
N ARG A 247 -22.69 9.89 3.03
CA ARG A 247 -22.48 8.42 2.92
C ARG A 247 -21.82 7.97 1.61
N ASN A 248 -22.35 8.46 0.49
CA ASN A 248 -21.93 8.06 -0.86
C ASN A 248 -21.19 9.19 -1.56
N MET A 249 -20.31 9.83 -0.86
CA MET A 249 -19.55 10.97 -1.35
C MET A 249 -18.10 10.86 -0.88
N GLY A 250 -17.20 11.44 -1.67
CA GLY A 250 -15.81 11.65 -1.31
C GLY A 250 -15.41 13.09 -1.56
N LEU A 251 -14.63 13.67 -0.67
CA LEU A 251 -14.02 14.98 -0.83
C LEU A 251 -12.51 14.87 -0.66
N THR A 252 -11.76 15.37 -1.63
CA THR A 252 -10.32 15.63 -1.49
C THR A 252 -10.09 17.12 -1.64
N VAL A 253 -9.43 17.72 -0.67
CA VAL A 253 -8.97 19.09 -0.77
C VAL A 253 -7.53 19.07 -1.26
N MET A 254 -7.22 19.88 -2.26
CA MET A 254 -5.89 19.91 -2.86
C MET A 254 -5.49 21.37 -3.21
N ASP A 255 -4.30 21.64 -3.49
CA ASP A 255 -3.04 20.92 -3.48
C ASP A 255 -2.22 21.47 -2.30
N GLY A 256 -1.82 20.62 -1.35
CA GLY A 256 -1.13 21.08 -0.14
C GLY A 256 -1.38 20.20 1.10
N PRO A 257 -1.19 20.73 2.31
CA PRO A 257 -1.27 19.96 3.57
C PRO A 257 -2.71 19.65 4.01
N PHE A 258 -3.59 19.30 3.08
CA PHE A 258 -5.02 19.12 3.30
C PHE A 258 -5.40 17.65 3.45
N GLY A 259 -6.72 17.42 3.62
CA GLY A 259 -7.26 16.12 3.89
C GLY A 259 -8.13 15.55 2.77
N SER A 260 -8.47 14.30 2.96
CA SER A 260 -9.35 13.55 2.06
C SER A 260 -10.27 12.64 2.85
N ILE A 261 -11.54 12.63 2.48
CA ILE A 261 -12.56 11.68 2.92
C ILE A 261 -13.00 10.89 1.69
N MET A 262 -12.96 9.56 1.80
CA MET A 262 -13.31 8.65 0.69
C MET A 262 -14.16 7.50 1.20
N PRO A 263 -15.13 7.00 0.43
CA PRO A 263 -15.69 5.68 0.71
C PRO A 263 -14.58 4.61 0.77
N TYR A 264 -14.62 3.77 1.79
CA TYR A 264 -13.67 2.67 1.94
C TYR A 264 -14.26 1.41 1.31
N GLY A 265 -14.16 1.31 0.00
CA GLY A 265 -14.75 0.26 -0.80
C GLY A 265 -16.27 0.17 -0.62
N LEU A 266 -16.74 -1.05 -0.45
CA LEU A 266 -18.16 -1.39 -0.26
C LEU A 266 -18.55 -1.55 1.22
N SER A 267 -17.65 -1.21 2.14
CA SER A 267 -17.83 -1.42 3.59
C SER A 267 -18.89 -0.52 4.24
N GLY A 268 -19.33 0.54 3.56
CA GLY A 268 -20.19 1.59 4.14
C GLY A 268 -19.46 2.57 5.06
N LEU A 269 -18.16 2.39 5.28
CA LEU A 269 -17.31 3.29 6.04
C LEU A 269 -16.66 4.34 5.11
N LEU A 270 -16.25 5.44 5.71
CA LEU A 270 -15.42 6.44 5.08
C LEU A 270 -13.99 6.38 5.64
N SER A 271 -12.99 6.42 4.78
CA SER A 271 -11.60 6.62 5.18
C SER A 271 -11.29 8.11 5.23
N LEU A 272 -10.63 8.53 6.29
CA LEU A 272 -10.15 9.90 6.50
C LEU A 272 -8.64 9.88 6.60
N SER A 273 -8.00 10.77 5.87
CA SER A 273 -6.57 11.02 5.92
C SER A 273 -6.28 12.51 5.71
N SER A 274 -5.09 12.93 6.10
CA SER A 274 -4.64 14.31 5.91
C SER A 274 -3.12 14.31 5.70
N VAL A 275 -2.63 15.07 4.75
CA VAL A 275 -1.19 15.23 4.53
C VAL A 275 -0.50 15.75 5.80
N ALA A 276 -1.16 16.67 6.53
CA ALA A 276 -0.60 17.25 7.75
C ALA A 276 -0.58 16.30 8.97
N TYR A 277 -1.52 15.34 9.05
CA TYR A 277 -1.76 14.60 10.31
C TYR A 277 -1.74 13.08 10.18
N THR A 278 -1.79 12.53 8.98
CA THR A 278 -1.76 11.08 8.74
C THR A 278 -0.43 10.45 9.14
N HIS A 279 0.66 11.21 8.98
CA HIS A 279 2.01 10.73 9.29
C HIS A 279 2.37 11.11 10.73
N HIS A 280 2.63 10.10 11.57
CA HIS A 280 2.95 10.31 12.98
C HIS A 280 4.44 10.38 13.26
N LYS A 281 5.22 9.54 12.58
CA LYS A 281 6.66 9.39 12.76
C LYS A 281 7.30 9.14 11.42
N ILE A 282 8.48 9.73 11.21
CA ILE A 282 9.26 9.59 10.00
C ILE A 282 10.62 9.00 10.35
N SER A 283 11.07 8.02 9.58
CA SER A 283 12.43 7.49 9.61
C SER A 283 13.10 7.74 8.27
N TYR A 284 14.27 8.32 8.31
CA TYR A 284 15.14 8.57 7.15
C TYR A 284 16.23 7.49 7.00
N ASP A 285 16.19 6.49 7.87
CA ASP A 285 17.10 5.34 7.79
C ASP A 285 16.69 4.42 6.64
N ASP A 286 17.64 3.62 6.15
CA ASP A 286 17.40 2.63 5.09
C ASP A 286 16.38 1.56 5.47
N LEU A 287 16.21 1.33 6.78
CA LEU A 287 15.22 0.44 7.38
C LEU A 287 14.21 1.25 8.19
N PRO A 288 12.96 0.79 8.35
CA PRO A 288 11.93 1.49 9.12
C PRO A 288 12.21 1.46 10.62
N ARG A 289 13.09 2.34 11.08
CA ARG A 289 13.49 2.47 12.46
C ARG A 289 12.66 3.52 13.19
N PHE A 290 11.98 3.09 14.25
CA PHE A 290 11.13 3.96 15.07
C PHE A 290 11.36 3.70 16.55
N ASP A 291 11.13 4.70 17.39
CA ASP A 291 11.26 4.66 18.85
C ASP A 291 10.27 3.70 19.56
N CYS A 292 9.19 3.30 18.88
CA CYS A 292 8.26 2.28 19.39
C CYS A 292 8.82 0.85 19.29
N GLN A 293 9.91 0.63 18.55
CA GLN A 293 10.60 -0.66 18.44
C GLN A 293 11.61 -0.76 19.59
N THR A 294 11.53 -1.81 20.39
CA THR A 294 12.46 -2.04 21.49
C THR A 294 13.18 -3.38 21.31
N PRO A 295 14.41 -3.52 21.82
CA PRO A 295 15.19 -4.76 21.68
C PRO A 295 14.49 -6.00 22.22
N GLU A 296 13.59 -5.82 23.19
CA GLU A 296 12.87 -6.91 23.85
C GLU A 296 11.68 -7.40 23.03
N ASP A 297 11.18 -6.59 22.08
CA ASP A 297 10.02 -6.94 21.26
C ASP A 297 10.42 -7.41 19.86
N LEU A 298 10.77 -8.68 19.75
CA LEU A 298 11.17 -9.31 18.49
C LEU A 298 10.05 -9.41 17.44
N ARG A 299 8.79 -9.09 17.80
CA ARG A 299 7.68 -9.08 16.84
C ARG A 299 7.75 -7.92 15.85
N CYS A 300 8.45 -6.83 16.24
CA CYS A 300 8.61 -5.65 15.40
C CYS A 300 10.02 -5.07 15.55
N THR A 301 10.87 -5.34 14.57
CA THR A 301 12.22 -4.77 14.45
C THR A 301 12.34 -3.96 13.16
N PRO A 302 13.39 -3.14 12.97
CA PRO A 302 13.63 -2.47 11.69
C PRO A 302 13.78 -3.44 10.52
N GLU A 303 14.37 -4.62 10.74
CA GLU A 303 14.56 -5.68 9.74
C GLU A 303 13.27 -6.46 9.46
N ALA A 304 12.39 -6.53 10.47
CA ALA A 304 11.15 -7.30 10.40
C ALA A 304 9.97 -6.52 10.99
N PRO A 305 9.52 -5.42 10.33
CA PRO A 305 8.46 -4.56 10.87
C PRO A 305 7.15 -5.33 11.08
N GLY A 306 6.52 -5.11 12.23
CA GLY A 306 5.28 -5.76 12.64
C GLY A 306 4.03 -5.07 12.10
N ILE A 307 2.86 -5.46 12.66
CA ILE A 307 1.55 -4.89 12.31
C ILE A 307 1.27 -3.71 13.25
N CYS A 308 1.39 -2.47 12.73
CA CYS A 308 1.25 -1.27 13.56
C CYS A 308 -0.16 -1.13 14.15
N THR A 309 -1.21 -1.56 13.46
CA THR A 309 -2.59 -1.52 13.98
C THR A 309 -2.75 -2.29 15.29
N GLU A 310 -2.06 -3.42 15.43
CA GLU A 310 -2.12 -4.30 16.60
C GLU A 310 -1.05 -3.96 17.67
N CYS A 311 -0.16 -3.01 17.36
CA CYS A 311 0.95 -2.65 18.26
C CYS A 311 0.45 -1.89 19.49
N PRO A 312 0.76 -2.32 20.72
CA PRO A 312 0.38 -1.60 21.93
C PRO A 312 1.10 -0.25 22.07
N ARG A 313 2.23 -0.06 21.36
CA ARG A 313 3.00 1.20 21.32
C ARG A 313 2.73 2.03 20.08
N ARG A 314 1.63 1.75 19.37
CA ARG A 314 1.23 2.59 18.23
C ARG A 314 0.96 4.02 18.67
N PRO A 315 1.14 5.01 17.77
CA PRO A 315 0.81 6.40 18.08
C PRO A 315 -0.66 6.59 18.50
N VAL A 316 -0.91 7.63 19.29
CA VAL A 316 -2.28 8.09 19.55
C VAL A 316 -2.87 8.63 18.25
N SER A 317 -4.13 8.31 17.99
CA SER A 317 -4.81 8.73 16.76
C SER A 317 -4.89 10.27 16.62
N ASN A 318 -4.62 10.75 15.41
CA ASN A 318 -4.82 12.14 15.00
C ASN A 318 -6.20 12.37 14.33
N ALA A 319 -7.11 11.40 14.39
CA ALA A 319 -8.42 11.50 13.74
C ALA A 319 -9.18 12.79 14.08
N TYR A 320 -9.12 13.24 15.34
CA TYR A 320 -9.75 14.50 15.75
C TYR A 320 -9.18 15.72 15.02
N LYS A 321 -7.85 15.81 14.86
CA LYS A 321 -7.18 16.89 14.12
C LYS A 321 -7.55 16.86 12.63
N MET A 322 -7.59 15.66 12.05
CA MET A 322 -8.01 15.45 10.66
C MET A 322 -9.48 15.88 10.46
N LEU A 323 -10.36 15.52 11.40
CA LEU A 323 -11.76 15.92 11.37
C LEU A 323 -11.93 17.44 11.50
N GLN A 324 -11.22 18.09 12.43
CA GLN A 324 -11.24 19.55 12.57
C GLN A 324 -10.79 20.24 11.27
N GLN A 325 -9.75 19.74 10.61
CA GLN A 325 -9.28 20.28 9.35
C GLN A 325 -10.35 20.12 8.26
N MET A 326 -10.94 18.93 8.13
CA MET A 326 -11.90 18.65 7.07
C MET A 326 -13.26 19.31 7.31
N GLN A 327 -13.69 19.48 8.57
CA GLN A 327 -14.98 20.09 8.90
C GLN A 327 -15.14 21.50 8.32
N GLN A 328 -14.04 22.24 8.11
CA GLN A 328 -14.06 23.60 7.55
C GLN A 328 -14.62 23.67 6.14
N TYR A 329 -14.60 22.56 5.40
CA TYR A 329 -15.08 22.46 4.02
C TYR A 329 -16.55 22.04 3.91
N PHE A 330 -17.18 21.75 5.04
CA PHE A 330 -18.57 21.32 5.09
C PHE A 330 -19.46 22.36 5.78
N SER A 331 -20.73 22.36 5.40
CA SER A 331 -21.75 23.10 6.13
C SER A 331 -22.02 22.48 7.51
N ASP A 332 -22.63 23.24 8.41
CA ASP A 332 -22.88 22.85 9.81
C ASP A 332 -23.79 21.60 9.95
N VAL A 333 -24.53 21.26 8.90
CA VAL A 333 -25.43 20.09 8.91
C VAL A 333 -24.65 18.77 8.80
N VAL A 334 -23.43 18.79 8.25
CA VAL A 334 -22.61 17.57 8.08
C VAL A 334 -21.87 17.29 9.38
N LYS A 335 -22.09 16.09 9.93
CA LYS A 335 -21.42 15.60 11.13
C LYS A 335 -20.69 14.30 10.83
N PHE A 336 -19.50 14.19 11.34
CA PHE A 336 -18.68 12.99 11.25
C PHE A 336 -18.43 12.40 12.64
N GLU A 337 -18.44 11.09 12.73
CA GLU A 337 -18.09 10.33 13.92
C GLU A 337 -16.88 9.45 13.63
N HIS A 338 -15.83 9.55 14.45
CA HIS A 338 -14.68 8.68 14.39
C HIS A 338 -14.99 7.34 15.07
N LEU A 339 -14.73 6.24 14.38
CA LEU A 339 -15.00 4.88 14.87
C LEU A 339 -13.72 4.22 15.40
N PHE A 340 -12.69 4.13 14.54
CA PHE A 340 -11.39 3.54 14.85
C PHE A 340 -10.35 3.99 13.82
N SER A 341 -9.09 3.62 14.05
CA SER A 341 -8.01 3.91 13.11
C SER A 341 -7.12 2.69 12.91
N TYR A 342 -6.66 2.52 11.66
CA TYR A 342 -5.62 1.57 11.31
C TYR A 342 -4.29 2.29 11.08
N PHE A 343 -3.19 1.59 11.42
CA PHE A 343 -1.84 2.10 11.28
C PHE A 343 -0.98 1.15 10.46
N THR A 344 -0.09 1.71 9.65
CA THR A 344 0.87 0.93 8.86
C THR A 344 2.13 1.75 8.63
N ILE A 345 3.21 1.07 8.27
CA ILE A 345 4.40 1.73 7.77
C ILE A 345 4.23 1.94 6.26
N LYS A 346 4.29 3.19 5.81
CA LYS A 346 4.42 3.57 4.41
C LYS A 346 5.87 3.91 4.11
N SER A 347 6.35 3.47 2.94
CA SER A 347 7.69 3.77 2.47
C SER A 347 7.61 4.52 1.14
N LYS A 348 8.55 5.43 0.93
CA LYS A 348 8.65 6.29 -0.26
C LYS A 348 10.10 6.35 -0.70
N LEU A 349 10.34 6.49 -2.00
CA LEU A 349 11.66 6.82 -2.55
C LEU A 349 12.00 8.27 -2.18
N LYS A 350 13.23 8.52 -1.72
CA LYS A 350 13.68 9.88 -1.34
C LYS A 350 13.71 10.84 -2.52
N ALA A 351 13.99 10.37 -3.73
CA ALA A 351 14.03 11.21 -4.94
C ALA A 351 12.70 11.91 -5.28
N ASN A 352 11.57 11.51 -4.68
CA ASN A 352 10.23 11.96 -5.03
C ASN A 352 9.69 13.12 -4.17
N TYR A 353 10.56 13.80 -3.40
CA TYR A 353 10.12 14.94 -2.57
C TYR A 353 9.77 16.21 -3.37
N ILE A 354 10.16 16.29 -4.65
CA ILE A 354 10.01 17.53 -5.45
C ILE A 354 8.62 17.62 -6.10
N ASP A 355 8.06 16.49 -6.56
CA ASP A 355 6.83 16.47 -7.36
C ASP A 355 5.70 15.62 -6.77
N ASP A 356 5.85 15.10 -5.54
CA ASP A 356 4.94 14.15 -4.89
C ASP A 356 4.67 12.88 -5.73
N GLY A 357 5.46 12.65 -6.77
CA GLY A 357 5.39 11.47 -7.62
C GLY A 357 5.57 10.18 -6.81
N ARG A 358 4.81 9.15 -7.16
CA ARG A 358 4.95 7.80 -6.56
C ARG A 358 5.11 6.79 -7.69
N PRO A 359 6.27 6.78 -8.37
CA PRO A 359 6.51 5.80 -9.40
C PRO A 359 6.49 4.39 -8.80
N THR A 360 6.08 3.43 -9.60
CA THR A 360 6.38 2.03 -9.34
C THR A 360 7.79 1.79 -9.81
N GLU A 361 8.64 1.33 -8.91
CA GLU A 361 9.99 0.94 -9.26
C GLU A 361 10.11 -0.58 -9.23
N ILE A 362 10.50 -1.11 -10.37
CA ILE A 362 10.86 -2.51 -10.50
C ILE A 362 12.31 -2.54 -10.93
N ALA A 363 13.16 -2.94 -9.99
CA ALA A 363 14.58 -3.03 -10.22
C ALA A 363 15.03 -4.48 -10.28
N GLN A 364 15.72 -4.85 -11.33
CA GLN A 364 16.50 -6.09 -11.36
C GLN A 364 17.83 -5.81 -10.66
N LEU A 365 18.04 -6.43 -9.49
CA LEU A 365 19.21 -6.20 -8.64
C LEU A 365 20.26 -7.29 -8.75
N SER A 366 19.93 -8.42 -9.42
CA SER A 366 20.85 -9.48 -9.78
C SER A 366 20.38 -10.18 -11.06
N ASP A 367 21.31 -10.50 -11.94
CA ASP A 367 21.03 -11.17 -13.23
C ASP A 367 21.11 -12.70 -13.13
N ASN A 368 22.04 -13.23 -12.34
CA ASN A 368 22.25 -14.67 -12.20
C ASN A 368 22.79 -15.01 -10.80
N PRO A 369 21.99 -15.67 -9.94
CA PRO A 369 20.53 -15.90 -10.11
C PRO A 369 19.73 -14.60 -10.08
N ARG A 370 18.55 -14.59 -10.70
CA ARG A 370 17.74 -13.37 -10.85
C ARG A 370 17.11 -12.92 -9.54
N PHE A 371 17.20 -11.62 -9.27
CA PHE A 371 16.53 -10.99 -8.14
C PHE A 371 15.85 -9.69 -8.58
N TYR A 372 14.56 -9.64 -8.40
CA TYR A 372 13.73 -8.46 -8.69
C TYR A 372 13.21 -7.84 -7.40
N CYS A 373 13.33 -6.52 -7.31
CA CYS A 373 12.72 -5.71 -6.25
C CYS A 373 11.49 -5.02 -6.81
N LEU A 374 10.33 -5.28 -6.23
CA LEU A 374 9.06 -4.68 -6.62
C LEU A 374 8.62 -3.69 -5.55
N PHE A 375 8.76 -2.40 -5.84
CA PHE A 375 8.40 -1.31 -4.94
C PHE A 375 7.38 -0.40 -5.60
N ALA A 376 6.18 -0.29 -5.02
CA ALA A 376 5.08 0.45 -5.62
C ALA A 376 4.22 1.19 -4.60
N GLY A 377 3.78 2.38 -4.98
CA GLY A 377 2.93 3.24 -4.16
C GLY A 377 1.43 3.21 -4.49
N LYS A 378 1.02 2.56 -5.59
CA LYS A 378 -0.38 2.53 -6.08
C LYS A 378 -0.84 1.10 -6.34
N VAL A 379 -2.04 0.76 -5.89
CA VAL A 379 -2.58 -0.60 -6.02
C VAL A 379 -2.77 -1.05 -7.47
N ASN A 380 -3.18 -0.13 -8.34
CA ASN A 380 -3.40 -0.42 -9.76
C ASN A 380 -2.12 -0.67 -10.58
N SER A 381 -0.93 -0.40 -10.02
CA SER A 381 0.34 -0.73 -10.67
C SER A 381 0.83 -2.17 -10.44
N ILE A 382 -0.01 -3.06 -9.93
CA ILE A 382 0.31 -4.50 -9.78
C ILE A 382 0.75 -5.16 -11.09
N TYR A 383 0.28 -4.64 -12.24
CA TYR A 383 0.58 -5.15 -13.58
C TYR A 383 2.00 -4.86 -14.06
N GLU A 384 2.70 -3.94 -13.42
CA GLU A 384 4.08 -3.60 -13.81
C GLU A 384 5.03 -4.80 -13.73
N ILE A 385 4.73 -5.78 -12.88
CA ILE A 385 5.50 -7.02 -12.78
C ILE A 385 5.54 -7.82 -14.10
N GLU A 386 4.51 -7.70 -14.93
CA GLU A 386 4.41 -8.43 -16.20
C GLU A 386 5.50 -8.00 -17.19
N LYS A 387 5.95 -6.73 -17.10
CA LYS A 387 6.98 -6.15 -17.99
C LYS A 387 8.36 -6.79 -17.80
N ILE A 388 8.63 -7.36 -16.62
CA ILE A 388 9.97 -7.88 -16.28
C ILE A 388 10.04 -9.40 -16.15
N VAL A 389 8.93 -10.07 -15.89
CA VAL A 389 8.91 -11.52 -15.64
C VAL A 389 8.40 -12.30 -16.87
N GLY A 390 8.01 -11.62 -17.92
CA GLY A 390 7.62 -12.19 -19.22
C GLY A 390 8.80 -12.74 -20.04
N ILE A 391 9.96 -12.95 -19.40
CA ILE A 391 11.16 -13.44 -20.04
C ILE A 391 11.47 -14.89 -19.61
#